data_8d317ee43b5fde951609740e65b27019
#
_entry.id   8d317ee43b5fde951609740e65b27019
#
_cell.length_a   1.000
_cell.length_b   1.000
_cell.length_c   1.000
_cell.angle_alpha   90.00
_cell.angle_beta   90.00
_cell.angle_gamma   90.00
#
_symmetry.space_group_name_H-M   'P 1'
#
loop_
_entity.id
_entity.type
_entity.pdbx_description
1 polymer ?
#
loop_
_entity_poly.entity_id
_entity_poly.type
_entity_poly.pdbx_seq_one_letter_code
_entity_poly.pdbx_strand_id
1 'polypeptide(L)'
;ARFAPDHLEALGAGEIRFCPDPRCIATYYSPTGAWVDKAVLPVRIGLKESEGPRPLCTCFGHSYESLAAEYRATGAISAVIQVGAQARAGACRCAETNPQGVCCLTEMRKAVLAVQNLPAHPPREPIDGCSTCADPGGCASCG
;
A
#
# COMPACT_ATOMS: atom_id res chain seq x y z
N ALA A 1 -12.65 -6.89 8.19
CA ALA A 1 -12.55 -7.44 6.84
C ALA A 1 -11.88 -6.40 5.93
N ARG A 2 -10.86 -6.79 5.17
CA ARG A 2 -10.11 -5.91 4.24
C ARG A 2 -10.92 -5.54 3.00
N PHE A 3 -11.95 -6.33 2.70
CA PHE A 3 -12.72 -6.25 1.48
C PHE A 3 -14.22 -6.27 1.77
N ALA A 4 -14.99 -5.57 0.97
CA ALA A 4 -16.41 -5.85 0.88
C ALA A 4 -16.62 -7.25 0.27
N PRO A 5 -17.60 -8.04 0.73
CA PRO A 5 -17.84 -9.41 0.24
C PRO A 5 -17.94 -9.49 -1.28
N ASP A 6 -18.60 -8.53 -1.90
CA ASP A 6 -18.89 -8.48 -3.33
C ASP A 6 -17.60 -8.42 -4.20
N HIS A 7 -16.51 -7.84 -3.66
CA HIS A 7 -15.24 -7.73 -4.39
C HIS A 7 -14.42 -9.02 -4.31
N LEU A 8 -14.63 -9.82 -3.27
CA LEU A 8 -14.02 -11.15 -3.17
C LEU A 8 -14.68 -12.12 -4.16
N GLU A 9 -15.98 -12.00 -4.36
CA GLU A 9 -16.71 -12.80 -5.37
C GLU A 9 -16.22 -12.51 -6.78
N ALA A 10 -15.93 -11.23 -7.11
CA ALA A 10 -15.40 -10.83 -8.42
C ALA A 10 -14.03 -11.46 -8.74
N LEU A 11 -13.20 -11.72 -7.73
CA LEU A 11 -11.89 -12.38 -7.89
C LEU A 11 -11.99 -13.91 -7.94
N GLY A 12 -13.16 -14.46 -7.60
CA GLY A 12 -13.42 -15.89 -7.60
C GLY A 12 -12.77 -16.65 -6.42
N ALA A 13 -13.08 -17.95 -6.35
CA ALA A 13 -12.48 -18.85 -5.37
C ALA A 13 -11.03 -19.17 -5.77
N GLY A 14 -10.05 -18.66 -5.03
CA GLY A 14 -8.66 -18.93 -5.31
C GLY A 14 -7.71 -18.03 -4.54
N GLU A 15 -6.43 -18.14 -4.87
CA GLU A 15 -5.40 -17.28 -4.30
C GLU A 15 -5.53 -15.87 -4.84
N ILE A 16 -5.74 -14.90 -3.95
CA ILE A 16 -5.80 -13.48 -4.28
C ILE A 16 -4.45 -12.86 -3.98
N ARG A 17 -3.88 -12.17 -4.98
CA ARG A 17 -2.58 -11.52 -4.90
C ARG A 17 -2.73 -10.00 -4.96
N PHE A 18 -1.87 -9.30 -4.23
CA PHE A 18 -1.75 -7.84 -4.29
C PHE A 18 -0.73 -7.45 -5.37
N CYS A 19 -1.07 -6.48 -6.22
CA CYS A 19 -0.12 -5.90 -7.19
C CYS A 19 0.68 -4.77 -6.53
N PRO A 20 2.01 -4.91 -6.39
CA PRO A 20 2.85 -3.90 -5.73
C PRO A 20 3.21 -2.71 -6.65
N ASP A 21 2.94 -2.76 -7.94
CA ASP A 21 3.22 -1.62 -8.82
C ASP A 21 2.31 -0.44 -8.49
N PRO A 22 2.86 0.70 -8.06
CA PRO A 22 2.06 1.88 -7.70
C PRO A 22 1.31 2.50 -8.88
N ARG A 23 1.73 2.25 -10.11
CA ARG A 23 1.12 2.79 -11.33
C ARG A 23 0.07 1.87 -11.92
N CYS A 24 0.09 0.57 -11.58
CA CYS A 24 -0.87 -0.39 -12.09
C CYS A 24 -2.27 -0.14 -11.52
N ILE A 25 -3.27 -0.13 -12.39
CA ILE A 25 -4.67 0.03 -12.00
C ILE A 25 -5.18 -1.16 -11.17
N ALA A 26 -4.72 -2.38 -11.49
CA ALA A 26 -5.06 -3.57 -10.71
C ALA A 26 -4.46 -3.48 -9.31
N THR A 27 -5.29 -3.65 -8.31
CA THR A 27 -4.87 -3.68 -6.90
C THR A 27 -4.75 -5.09 -6.39
N TYR A 28 -5.76 -5.90 -6.65
CA TYR A 28 -5.74 -7.33 -6.37
C TYR A 28 -6.10 -8.09 -7.64
N TYR A 29 -5.51 -9.25 -7.80
CA TYR A 29 -5.76 -10.11 -8.95
C TYR A 29 -5.71 -11.59 -8.55
N SER A 30 -6.35 -12.42 -9.37
CA SER A 30 -6.34 -13.87 -9.25
C SER A 30 -5.55 -14.51 -10.40
N PRO A 31 -5.05 -15.74 -10.23
CA PRO A 31 -4.39 -16.49 -11.32
C PRO A 31 -5.28 -16.74 -12.53
N THR A 32 -6.59 -16.61 -12.38
CA THR A 32 -7.58 -16.74 -13.46
C THR A 32 -7.69 -15.50 -14.34
N GLY A 33 -6.95 -14.43 -14.02
CA GLY A 33 -6.96 -13.16 -14.76
C GLY A 33 -8.01 -12.15 -14.29
N ALA A 34 -8.84 -12.48 -13.30
CA ALA A 34 -9.74 -11.49 -12.69
C ALA A 34 -8.94 -10.51 -11.82
N TRP A 35 -9.32 -9.24 -11.83
CA TRP A 35 -8.68 -8.21 -11.02
C TRP A 35 -9.67 -7.14 -10.56
N VAL A 36 -9.31 -6.39 -9.52
CA VAL A 36 -10.09 -5.27 -9.00
C VAL A 36 -9.24 -4.01 -8.89
N ASP A 37 -9.88 -2.88 -9.22
CA ASP A 37 -9.31 -1.53 -9.08
C ASP A 37 -9.36 -1.09 -7.61
N LYS A 38 -8.43 -0.18 -7.24
CA LYS A 38 -8.47 0.50 -5.94
C LYS A 38 -9.75 1.31 -5.72
N ALA A 39 -10.36 1.83 -6.79
CA ALA A 39 -11.55 2.68 -6.72
C ALA A 39 -12.77 1.98 -6.12
N VAL A 40 -12.85 0.65 -6.25
CA VAL A 40 -13.95 -0.15 -5.69
C VAL A 40 -13.68 -0.66 -4.28
N LEU A 41 -12.52 -0.39 -3.72
CA LEU A 41 -12.13 -0.85 -2.39
C LEU A 41 -12.62 0.11 -1.30
N PRO A 42 -13.06 -0.41 -0.15
CA PRO A 42 -13.54 0.43 0.96
C PRO A 42 -12.42 1.17 1.69
N VAL A 43 -11.16 0.88 1.37
CA VAL A 43 -9.97 1.45 2.03
C VAL A 43 -8.99 1.99 1.00
N ARG A 44 -8.38 3.11 1.31
CA ARG A 44 -7.29 3.67 0.50
C ARG A 44 -6.02 2.86 0.71
N ILE A 45 -5.25 2.68 -0.35
CA ILE A 45 -3.98 1.96 -0.33
C ILE A 45 -2.88 2.94 -0.70
N GLY A 46 -2.12 3.40 0.28
CA GLY A 46 -1.17 4.48 0.13
C GLY A 46 -0.14 4.27 -1.00
N LEU A 47 0.26 3.02 -1.26
CA LEU A 47 1.14 2.68 -2.37
C LEU A 47 0.51 2.98 -3.74
N LYS A 48 -0.81 2.91 -3.86
CA LYS A 48 -1.58 3.13 -5.09
C LYS A 48 -2.08 4.58 -5.24
N GLU A 49 -1.82 5.44 -4.25
CA GLU A 49 -2.30 6.82 -4.26
C GLU A 49 -1.22 7.78 -4.76
N SER A 50 -1.58 8.63 -5.71
CA SER A 50 -0.74 9.74 -6.18
C SER A 50 -0.89 10.99 -5.30
N GLU A 51 -2.05 11.15 -4.68
CA GLU A 51 -2.40 12.28 -3.82
C GLU A 51 -2.83 11.82 -2.43
N GLY A 52 -2.77 12.73 -1.46
CA GLY A 52 -3.15 12.46 -0.09
C GLY A 52 -4.67 12.26 0.12
N PRO A 53 -5.04 11.61 1.20
CA PRO A 53 -4.16 10.93 2.16
C PRO A 53 -3.62 9.59 1.62
N ARG A 54 -2.33 9.34 1.88
CA ARG A 54 -1.64 8.10 1.48
C ARG A 54 -1.31 7.28 2.73
N PRO A 55 -2.22 6.40 3.18
CA PRO A 55 -2.00 5.60 4.39
C PRO A 55 -0.81 4.66 4.24
N LEU A 56 0.01 4.57 5.28
CA LEU A 56 1.20 3.70 5.36
C LEU A 56 1.03 2.64 6.43
N CYS A 57 0.67 3.05 7.65
CA CYS A 57 0.47 2.17 8.78
C CYS A 57 -0.99 2.23 9.24
N THR A 58 -1.75 1.19 8.92
CA THR A 58 -3.17 1.09 9.29
C THR A 58 -3.35 0.82 10.79
N CYS A 59 -2.40 0.10 11.42
CA CYS A 59 -2.49 -0.23 12.85
C CYS A 59 -2.40 1.00 13.76
N PHE A 60 -1.58 1.99 13.38
CA PHE A 60 -1.28 3.15 14.22
C PHE A 60 -1.60 4.49 13.52
N GLY A 61 -2.28 4.45 12.38
CA GLY A 61 -2.83 5.63 11.73
C GLY A 61 -1.81 6.55 11.06
N HIS A 62 -0.62 6.06 10.69
CA HIS A 62 0.37 6.90 10.00
C HIS A 62 0.14 6.91 8.50
N SER A 63 0.31 8.10 7.91
CA SER A 63 0.29 8.33 6.46
C SER A 63 1.58 9.02 6.01
N TYR A 64 1.80 9.09 4.70
CA TYR A 64 2.90 9.87 4.14
C TYR A 64 2.82 11.34 4.59
N GLU A 65 1.61 11.90 4.60
CA GLU A 65 1.35 13.28 4.98
C GLU A 65 1.66 13.53 6.46
N SER A 66 1.36 12.56 7.35
CA SER A 66 1.70 12.68 8.77
C SER A 66 3.22 12.64 9.00
N LEU A 67 3.96 11.79 8.27
CA LEU A 67 5.42 11.76 8.32
C LEU A 67 6.03 13.06 7.79
N ALA A 68 5.50 13.60 6.70
CA ALA A 68 5.95 14.86 6.13
C ALA A 68 5.66 16.05 7.05
N ALA A 69 4.52 16.03 7.75
CA ALA A 69 4.18 17.05 8.74
C ALA A 69 5.11 17.00 9.96
N GLU A 70 5.38 15.80 10.48
CA GLU A 70 6.33 15.60 11.58
C GLU A 70 7.72 16.12 11.21
N TYR A 71 8.22 15.75 10.02
CA TYR A 71 9.52 16.19 9.54
C TYR A 71 9.62 17.70 9.37
N ARG A 72 8.58 18.35 8.82
CA ARG A 72 8.55 19.82 8.69
C ARG A 72 8.53 20.53 10.03
N ALA A 73 7.86 19.95 11.02
CA ALA A 73 7.74 20.55 12.35
C ALA A 73 8.99 20.36 13.21
N THR A 74 9.69 19.23 13.09
CA THR A 74 10.73 18.82 14.05
C THR A 74 12.10 18.58 13.40
N GLY A 75 12.18 18.47 12.06
CA GLY A 75 13.39 18.06 11.34
C GLY A 75 13.72 16.57 11.47
N ALA A 76 12.85 15.77 12.11
CA ALA A 76 13.04 14.34 12.33
C ALA A 76 11.73 13.58 12.13
N ILE A 77 11.82 12.25 11.95
CA ILE A 77 10.65 11.37 11.88
C ILE A 77 10.83 10.26 12.90
N SER A 78 10.09 10.32 13.99
CA SER A 78 10.10 9.33 15.07
C SER A 78 9.10 8.18 14.86
N ALA A 79 8.06 8.41 14.05
CA ALA A 79 6.96 7.48 13.83
C ALA A 79 7.42 6.07 13.45
N VAL A 80 8.45 5.94 12.58
CA VAL A 80 8.98 4.62 12.17
C VAL A 80 9.62 3.87 13.33
N ILE A 81 10.32 4.57 14.22
CA ILE A 81 10.95 3.98 15.41
C ILE A 81 9.87 3.50 16.36
N GLN A 82 8.83 4.32 16.59
CA GLN A 82 7.70 3.99 17.45
C GLN A 82 6.93 2.77 16.93
N VAL A 83 6.57 2.76 15.64
CA VAL A 83 5.89 1.63 15.02
C VAL A 83 6.77 0.37 15.06
N GLY A 84 8.08 0.50 14.85
CA GLY A 84 9.03 -0.62 14.98
C GLY A 84 9.07 -1.19 16.39
N ALA A 85 9.01 -0.35 17.42
CA ALA A 85 8.93 -0.79 18.81
C ALA A 85 7.62 -1.53 19.11
N GLN A 86 6.48 -0.98 18.65
CA GLN A 86 5.17 -1.62 18.78
C GLN A 86 5.09 -2.95 18.04
N ALA A 87 5.69 -3.05 16.85
CA ALA A 87 5.74 -4.29 16.10
C ALA A 87 6.53 -5.39 16.85
N ARG A 88 7.67 -5.03 17.44
CA ARG A 88 8.44 -5.94 18.29
C ARG A 88 7.69 -6.38 19.55
N ALA A 89 6.87 -5.50 20.09
CA ALA A 89 6.00 -5.80 21.24
C ALA A 89 4.76 -6.64 20.88
N GLY A 90 4.59 -7.02 19.59
CA GLY A 90 3.45 -7.82 19.14
C GLY A 90 2.15 -7.04 18.96
N ALA A 91 2.18 -5.70 19.03
CA ALA A 91 0.99 -4.87 18.87
C ALA A 91 0.60 -4.62 17.40
N CYS A 92 1.44 -5.04 16.45
CA CYS A 92 1.19 -4.89 15.03
C CYS A 92 0.20 -5.95 14.51
N ARG A 93 -0.80 -5.50 13.75
CA ARG A 93 -1.83 -6.36 13.14
C ARG A 93 -1.84 -6.25 11.60
N CYS A 94 -0.71 -5.99 10.99
CA CYS A 94 -0.59 -5.76 9.55
C CYS A 94 -1.15 -6.91 8.70
N ALA A 95 -1.00 -8.16 9.14
CA ALA A 95 -1.57 -9.31 8.43
C ALA A 95 -3.10 -9.22 8.27
N GLU A 96 -3.78 -8.55 9.20
CA GLU A 96 -5.23 -8.40 9.19
C GLU A 96 -5.69 -7.03 8.66
N THR A 97 -4.94 -5.97 8.95
CA THR A 97 -5.37 -4.59 8.73
C THR A 97 -4.70 -3.91 7.53
N ASN A 98 -3.46 -4.31 7.20
CA ASN A 98 -2.78 -3.75 6.04
C ASN A 98 -3.34 -4.34 4.74
N PRO A 99 -3.83 -3.52 3.80
CA PRO A 99 -4.32 -3.99 2.51
C PRO A 99 -3.31 -4.85 1.73
N GLN A 100 -2.02 -4.59 1.88
CA GLN A 100 -0.95 -5.37 1.25
C GLN A 100 -0.72 -6.74 1.93
N GLY A 101 -1.25 -6.97 3.12
CA GLY A 101 -1.07 -8.20 3.88
C GLY A 101 0.32 -8.40 4.50
N VAL A 102 1.21 -7.41 4.38
CA VAL A 102 2.60 -7.45 4.86
C VAL A 102 2.89 -6.34 5.86
N CYS A 103 4.03 -6.42 6.54
CA CYS A 103 4.44 -5.41 7.51
C CYS A 103 4.62 -4.03 6.85
N CYS A 104 4.00 -3.01 7.41
CA CYS A 104 4.03 -1.64 6.89
C CYS A 104 5.38 -0.94 7.05
N LEU A 105 6.30 -1.44 7.89
CA LEU A 105 7.59 -0.79 8.17
C LEU A 105 8.45 -0.58 6.92
N THR A 106 8.39 -1.48 5.94
CA THR A 106 9.12 -1.31 4.69
C THR A 106 8.64 -0.09 3.92
N GLU A 107 7.33 0.07 3.77
CA GLU A 107 6.75 1.24 3.09
C GLU A 107 6.94 2.53 3.89
N MET A 108 6.85 2.46 5.21
CA MET A 108 7.16 3.61 6.08
C MET A 108 8.60 4.08 5.92
N ARG A 109 9.58 3.16 5.85
CA ARG A 109 10.99 3.51 5.63
C ARG A 109 11.22 4.17 4.27
N LYS A 110 10.60 3.64 3.21
CA LYS A 110 10.63 4.28 1.89
C LYS A 110 10.04 5.68 1.93
N ALA A 111 8.92 5.86 2.62
CA ALA A 111 8.29 7.16 2.79
C ALA A 111 9.16 8.15 3.55
N VAL A 112 9.88 7.72 4.60
CA VAL A 112 10.85 8.56 5.32
C VAL A 112 11.94 9.06 4.38
N LEU A 113 12.54 8.16 3.59
CA LEU A 113 13.57 8.56 2.61
C LEU A 113 13.00 9.53 1.58
N ALA A 114 11.79 9.31 1.10
CA ALA A 114 11.12 10.21 0.17
C ALA A 114 10.86 11.60 0.79
N VAL A 115 10.40 11.66 2.05
CA VAL A 115 10.16 12.92 2.76
C VAL A 115 11.46 13.68 2.99
N GLN A 116 12.55 13.00 3.33
CA GLN A 116 13.86 13.61 3.62
C GLN A 116 14.59 14.07 2.37
N ASN A 117 14.36 13.43 1.22
CA ASN A 117 15.06 13.69 -0.03
C ASN A 117 14.21 14.49 -1.04
N LEU A 118 13.14 15.14 -0.61
CA LEU A 118 12.23 15.83 -1.51
C LEU A 118 12.94 16.78 -2.50
N PRO A 119 12.83 16.49 -3.80
CA PRO A 119 12.02 17.33 -4.68
C PRO A 119 10.62 16.74 -4.79
N ALA A 120 9.62 17.62 -4.98
CA ALA A 120 8.23 17.17 -5.09
C ALA A 120 8.10 16.04 -6.14
N HIS A 121 7.61 14.88 -5.72
CA HIS A 121 7.34 13.78 -6.65
C HIS A 121 6.16 14.19 -7.53
N PRO A 122 6.31 14.21 -8.86
CA PRO A 122 5.16 14.44 -9.73
C PRO A 122 4.12 13.34 -9.50
N PRO A 123 2.82 13.64 -9.69
CA PRO A 123 1.76 12.64 -9.64
C PRO A 123 2.11 11.45 -10.53
N ARG A 124 1.92 10.25 -10.01
CA ARG A 124 2.11 9.03 -10.80
C ARG A 124 0.82 8.78 -11.57
N GLU A 125 0.93 8.77 -12.88
CA GLU A 125 -0.20 8.44 -13.73
C GLU A 125 -0.53 6.94 -13.64
N PRO A 126 -1.80 6.55 -13.53
CA PRO A 126 -2.19 5.15 -13.58
C PRO A 126 -1.87 4.58 -14.96
N ILE A 127 -1.36 3.36 -15.00
CA ILE A 127 -1.24 2.59 -16.24
C ILE A 127 -2.46 1.69 -16.39
N ASP A 128 -3.20 1.92 -17.47
CA ASP A 128 -4.33 1.06 -17.83
C ASP A 128 -3.79 -0.32 -18.26
N GLY A 129 -4.40 -1.36 -17.71
CA GLY A 129 -4.17 -2.72 -18.14
C GLY A 129 -2.76 -3.25 -17.85
N CYS A 130 -2.40 -3.37 -16.57
CA CYS A 130 -1.18 -4.08 -16.20
C CYS A 130 -1.24 -5.55 -16.68
N SER A 131 -0.61 -5.83 -17.82
CA SER A 131 -0.62 -7.15 -18.44
C SER A 131 0.05 -8.22 -17.58
N THR A 132 0.99 -7.80 -16.70
CA THR A 132 1.69 -8.72 -15.79
C THR A 132 0.80 -9.23 -14.66
N CYS A 133 -0.27 -8.52 -14.30
CA CYS A 133 -1.24 -9.00 -13.31
C CYS A 133 -2.18 -10.09 -13.85
N ALA A 134 -2.24 -10.27 -15.17
CA ALA A 134 -3.00 -11.32 -15.82
C ALA A 134 -2.22 -12.64 -15.93
N ASP A 135 -0.90 -12.61 -15.74
CA ASP A 135 -0.06 -13.80 -15.83
C ASP A 135 -0.07 -14.61 -14.52
N PRO A 136 -0.16 -15.95 -14.59
CA PRO A 136 -0.14 -16.82 -13.41
C PRO A 136 1.18 -16.74 -12.61
N GLY A 137 2.22 -16.12 -13.17
CA GLY A 137 3.51 -15.89 -12.51
C GLY A 137 3.58 -14.66 -11.61
N GLY A 138 2.57 -13.80 -11.64
CA GLY A 138 2.48 -12.59 -10.79
C GLY A 138 3.32 -11.40 -11.26
N CYS A 139 3.16 -10.28 -10.56
CA CYS A 139 3.84 -9.00 -10.84
C CYS A 139 5.32 -8.98 -10.40
N ALA A 140 6.07 -10.05 -10.55
CA ALA A 140 7.48 -10.13 -10.14
C ALA A 140 8.41 -9.20 -10.96
N SER A 141 7.93 -8.72 -12.11
CA SER A 141 8.71 -7.88 -13.03
C SER A 141 8.35 -6.39 -12.98
N CYS A 142 7.41 -6.01 -12.11
CA CYS A 142 7.08 -4.60 -11.88
C CYS A 142 8.05 -3.98 -10.84
N GLY A 143 9.32 -4.02 -11.14
CA GLY A 143 10.37 -3.43 -10.32
C GLY A 143 10.72 -2.01 -10.73
#